data_156d11ddd3ed31c5e3173e0d09d7a272
#
_entry.id   156d11ddd3ed31c5e3173e0d09d7a272
#
_cell.length_a   1.000
_cell.length_b   1.000
_cell.length_c   1.000
_cell.angle_alpha   90.00
_cell.angle_beta   90.00
_cell.angle_gamma   90.00
#
_symmetry.space_group_name_H-M   'P 1'
#
loop_
_entity.id
_entity.type
_entity.pdbx_description
1 polymer ?
#
loop_
_entity_poly.entity_id
_entity_poly.type
_entity_poly.pdbx_seq_one_letter_code
_entity_poly.pdbx_strand_id
1 'polypeptide(L)'
;IIPVPEGAVCSTIIEMYNKNATVVEPAGALSVAALRFCPDMIKGKKVACIISGSNNDITRMEEIREQSLVYEGLKHYFIVNFPQKAGALLTFIRDIIGPSDNLVYIQYIKKTNKEEGPALIGIEVAAKEDYDALIRRMEAHEVSYEYINQNNKLFEMLI
;
A
#
# COMPACT_ATOMS: atom_id res chain seq x y z
N ILE A 1 -24.19 -6.67 -11.38
CA ILE A 1 -23.25 -5.62 -10.94
C ILE A 1 -22.06 -6.33 -10.32
N ILE A 2 -20.84 -5.96 -10.74
CA ILE A 2 -19.58 -6.50 -10.20
C ILE A 2 -18.91 -5.36 -9.42
N PRO A 3 -18.79 -5.45 -8.10
CA PRO A 3 -18.02 -4.48 -7.32
C PRO A 3 -16.53 -4.66 -7.60
N VAL A 4 -15.81 -3.57 -7.81
CA VAL A 4 -14.36 -3.56 -8.03
C VAL A 4 -13.72 -2.64 -6.98
N PRO A 5 -12.77 -3.14 -6.19
CA PRO A 5 -12.04 -2.31 -5.23
C PRO A 5 -11.29 -1.17 -5.93
N GLU A 6 -11.25 0.00 -5.31
CA GLU A 6 -10.56 1.18 -5.86
C GLU A 6 -9.07 0.91 -6.13
N GLY A 7 -8.38 0.24 -5.22
CA GLY A 7 -6.99 -0.14 -5.42
C GLY A 7 -6.77 -1.03 -6.65
N ALA A 8 -7.73 -1.90 -7.00
CA ALA A 8 -7.66 -2.69 -8.24
C ALA A 8 -7.78 -1.81 -9.49
N VAL A 9 -8.58 -0.76 -9.43
CA VAL A 9 -8.68 0.24 -10.50
C VAL A 9 -7.37 0.99 -10.63
N CYS A 10 -6.80 1.44 -9.52
CA CYS A 10 -5.50 2.12 -9.47
C CYS A 10 -4.37 1.25 -10.05
N SER A 11 -4.30 -0.03 -9.66
CA SER A 11 -3.34 -0.99 -10.23
C SER A 11 -3.51 -1.16 -11.73
N THR A 12 -4.76 -1.19 -12.20
CA THR A 12 -5.06 -1.31 -13.64
C THR A 12 -4.62 -0.06 -14.41
N ILE A 13 -4.83 1.16 -13.87
CA ILE A 13 -4.34 2.41 -14.47
C ILE A 13 -2.83 2.36 -14.67
N ILE A 14 -2.08 1.99 -13.62
CA ILE A 14 -0.62 1.88 -13.66
C ILE A 14 -0.18 0.82 -14.66
N GLU A 15 -0.84 -0.34 -14.67
CA GLU A 15 -0.52 -1.42 -15.61
C GLU A 15 -0.75 -1.00 -17.06
N MET A 16 -1.86 -0.33 -17.38
CA MET A 16 -2.17 0.17 -18.72
C MET A 16 -1.15 1.23 -19.16
N TYR A 17 -0.74 2.11 -18.26
CA TYR A 17 0.31 3.08 -18.56
C TYR A 17 1.64 2.39 -18.83
N ASN A 18 2.10 1.53 -17.94
CA ASN A 18 3.44 0.92 -18.04
C ASN A 18 3.57 -0.09 -19.19
N LYS A 19 2.52 -0.86 -19.48
CA LYS A 19 2.56 -1.91 -20.51
C LYS A 19 2.12 -1.44 -21.89
N ASN A 20 1.19 -0.48 -21.93
CA ASN A 20 0.52 -0.08 -23.17
C ASN A 20 0.73 1.39 -23.52
N ALA A 21 1.43 2.18 -22.68
CA ALA A 21 1.55 3.63 -22.79
C ALA A 21 0.18 4.34 -22.93
N THR A 22 -0.85 3.78 -22.29
CA THR A 22 -2.22 4.27 -22.38
C THR A 22 -2.61 4.98 -21.09
N VAL A 23 -2.89 6.27 -21.20
CA VAL A 23 -3.41 7.08 -20.07
C VAL A 23 -4.93 6.97 -20.04
N VAL A 24 -5.44 6.49 -18.91
CA VAL A 24 -6.88 6.30 -18.70
C VAL A 24 -7.33 6.94 -17.39
N GLU A 25 -8.56 7.42 -17.34
CA GLU A 25 -9.20 7.84 -16.09
C GLU A 25 -9.70 6.62 -15.29
N PRO A 26 -10.00 6.74 -13.98
CA PRO A 26 -10.50 5.64 -13.18
C PRO A 26 -11.74 4.95 -13.78
N ALA A 27 -12.70 5.70 -14.33
CA ALA A 27 -13.87 5.16 -15.01
C ALA A 27 -13.52 4.32 -16.24
N GLY A 28 -12.50 4.76 -17.01
CA GLY A 28 -12.01 4.04 -18.18
C GLY A 28 -11.27 2.74 -17.83
N ALA A 29 -10.54 2.71 -16.72
CA ALA A 29 -9.86 1.51 -16.24
C ALA A 29 -10.80 0.48 -15.61
N LEU A 30 -11.98 0.93 -15.12
CA LEU A 30 -12.90 0.09 -14.35
C LEU A 30 -13.37 -1.15 -15.11
N SER A 31 -13.66 -1.03 -16.41
CA SER A 31 -14.12 -2.14 -17.23
C SER A 31 -13.02 -3.24 -17.39
N VAL A 32 -11.77 -2.84 -17.46
CA VAL A 32 -10.61 -3.76 -17.54
C VAL A 32 -10.33 -4.37 -16.17
N ALA A 33 -10.35 -3.56 -15.11
CA ALA A 33 -10.16 -4.03 -13.73
C ALA A 33 -11.21 -5.08 -13.35
N ALA A 34 -12.46 -4.91 -13.78
CA ALA A 34 -13.57 -5.82 -13.50
C ALA A 34 -13.34 -7.26 -14.02
N LEU A 35 -12.52 -7.45 -15.05
CA LEU A 35 -12.23 -8.78 -15.61
C LEU A 35 -11.58 -9.71 -14.57
N ARG A 36 -10.81 -9.17 -13.64
CA ARG A 36 -10.18 -9.96 -12.55
C ARG A 36 -11.21 -10.55 -11.58
N PHE A 37 -12.42 -9.98 -11.53
CA PHE A 37 -13.48 -10.34 -10.57
C PHE A 37 -14.61 -11.17 -11.19
N CYS A 38 -14.51 -11.50 -12.48
CA CYS A 38 -15.53 -12.31 -13.17
C CYS A 38 -14.92 -13.37 -14.12
N PRO A 39 -13.90 -14.14 -13.70
CA PRO A 39 -13.20 -15.08 -14.58
C PRO A 39 -14.14 -16.12 -15.20
N ASP A 40 -15.09 -16.64 -14.45
CA ASP A 40 -16.03 -17.66 -14.95
C ASP A 40 -17.01 -17.08 -15.98
N MET A 41 -17.38 -15.81 -15.86
CA MET A 41 -18.28 -15.14 -16.80
C MET A 41 -17.64 -14.91 -18.16
N ILE A 42 -16.31 -14.72 -18.21
CA ILE A 42 -15.56 -14.36 -19.42
C ILE A 42 -14.82 -15.54 -20.05
N LYS A 43 -14.68 -16.66 -19.35
CA LYS A 43 -13.95 -17.84 -19.81
C LYS A 43 -14.49 -18.34 -21.15
N GLY A 44 -13.60 -18.39 -22.16
CA GLY A 44 -13.94 -18.84 -23.51
C GLY A 44 -14.76 -17.85 -24.35
N LYS A 45 -14.98 -16.61 -23.84
CA LYS A 45 -15.75 -15.57 -24.55
C LYS A 45 -14.83 -14.49 -25.13
N LYS A 46 -15.32 -13.83 -26.17
CA LYS A 46 -14.73 -12.58 -26.66
C LYS A 46 -15.34 -11.44 -25.84
N VAL A 47 -14.49 -10.69 -25.15
CA VAL A 47 -14.92 -9.57 -24.29
C VAL A 47 -14.42 -8.27 -24.88
N ALA A 48 -15.28 -7.27 -24.96
CA ALA A 48 -14.92 -5.91 -25.32
C ALA A 48 -15.04 -5.02 -24.07
N CYS A 49 -13.95 -4.32 -23.72
CA CYS A 49 -13.94 -3.31 -22.67
C CYS A 49 -13.97 -1.92 -23.30
N ILE A 50 -14.87 -1.06 -22.83
CA ILE A 50 -14.88 0.34 -23.22
C ILE A 50 -13.89 1.06 -22.31
N ILE A 51 -12.86 1.63 -22.91
CA ILE A 51 -11.87 2.46 -22.24
C ILE A 51 -12.20 3.91 -22.58
N SER A 52 -12.64 4.66 -21.59
CA SER A 52 -12.97 6.07 -21.75
C SER A 52 -11.92 6.97 -21.11
N GLY A 53 -11.72 8.13 -21.71
CA GLY A 53 -11.14 9.31 -21.12
C GLY A 53 -9.66 9.29 -20.80
N SER A 54 -9.09 10.47 -20.93
CA SER A 54 -7.77 10.83 -20.41
C SER A 54 -7.90 11.99 -19.39
N ASN A 55 -9.09 12.17 -18.81
CA ASN A 55 -9.32 13.18 -17.78
C ASN A 55 -8.73 12.75 -16.44
N ASN A 56 -7.43 12.48 -16.45
CA ASN A 56 -6.68 12.14 -15.26
C ASN A 56 -5.80 13.33 -14.87
N ASP A 57 -6.00 13.83 -13.68
CA ASP A 57 -5.12 14.85 -13.12
C ASP A 57 -3.78 14.21 -12.77
N ILE A 58 -2.71 14.70 -13.38
CA ILE A 58 -1.36 14.20 -13.15
C ILE A 58 -0.95 14.33 -11.68
N THR A 59 -1.54 15.28 -10.95
CA THR A 59 -1.30 15.45 -9.50
C THR A 59 -1.85 14.28 -8.67
N ARG A 60 -2.82 13.53 -9.20
CA ARG A 60 -3.39 12.35 -8.54
C ARG A 60 -2.60 11.05 -8.79
N MET A 61 -1.57 11.10 -9.62
CA MET A 61 -0.79 9.88 -9.94
C MET A 61 -0.07 9.31 -8.73
N GLU A 62 0.32 10.16 -7.78
CA GLU A 62 0.93 9.72 -6.52
C GLU A 62 -0.09 8.98 -5.64
N GLU A 63 -1.31 9.52 -5.50
CA GLU A 63 -2.43 8.86 -4.82
C GLU A 63 -2.79 7.52 -5.47
N ILE A 64 -2.87 7.49 -6.80
CA ILE A 64 -3.16 6.26 -7.57
C ILE A 64 -2.05 5.21 -7.33
N ARG A 65 -0.78 5.63 -7.32
CA ARG A 65 0.34 4.74 -7.02
C ARG A 65 0.27 4.21 -5.59
N GLU A 66 -0.04 5.06 -4.64
CA GLU A 66 -0.21 4.72 -3.23
C GLU A 66 -1.29 3.64 -3.05
N GLN A 67 -2.49 3.89 -3.56
CA GLN A 67 -3.62 2.97 -3.48
C GLN A 67 -3.33 1.63 -4.18
N SER A 68 -2.61 1.67 -5.29
CA SER A 68 -2.16 0.46 -5.98
C SER A 68 -1.22 -0.37 -5.13
N LEU A 69 -0.17 0.24 -4.54
CA LEU A 69 0.81 -0.47 -3.72
C LEU A 69 0.18 -1.08 -2.46
N VAL A 70 -0.72 -0.36 -1.82
CA VAL A 70 -1.49 -0.86 -0.67
C VAL A 70 -2.36 -2.05 -1.09
N TYR A 71 -3.07 -1.94 -2.19
CA TYR A 71 -3.93 -3.00 -2.71
C TYR A 71 -3.16 -4.26 -3.11
N GLU A 72 -2.01 -4.10 -3.77
CA GLU A 72 -1.15 -5.22 -4.18
C GLU A 72 -0.39 -5.84 -2.98
N GLY A 73 -0.49 -5.26 -1.79
CA GLY A 73 0.22 -5.72 -0.59
C GLY A 73 1.73 -5.50 -0.66
N LEU A 74 2.13 -4.41 -1.32
CA LEU A 74 3.53 -3.98 -1.46
C LEU A 74 3.85 -2.80 -0.54
N LYS A 75 2.85 -2.14 0.03
CA LYS A 75 3.04 -1.04 0.97
C LYS A 75 2.21 -1.22 2.22
N HIS A 76 2.88 -1.08 3.35
CA HIS A 76 2.33 -1.40 4.65
C HIS A 76 2.58 -0.26 5.63
N TYR A 77 1.54 0.10 6.38
CA TYR A 77 1.61 1.13 7.40
C TYR A 77 1.36 0.55 8.78
N PHE A 78 2.17 1.01 9.74
CA PHE A 78 2.15 0.57 11.13
C PHE A 78 2.20 1.76 12.07
N ILE A 79 1.46 1.69 13.16
CA ILE A 79 1.74 2.48 14.35
C ILE A 79 2.65 1.62 15.22
N VAL A 80 3.89 2.04 15.39
CA VAL A 80 4.89 1.33 16.20
C VAL A 80 5.12 2.08 17.49
N ASN A 81 5.02 1.39 18.63
CA ASN A 81 5.33 1.98 19.94
C ASN A 81 6.83 1.86 20.24
N PHE A 82 7.52 2.99 20.24
CA PHE A 82 8.94 3.04 20.54
C PHE A 82 9.21 3.39 22.00
N PRO A 83 10.16 2.69 22.65
CA PRO A 83 10.71 3.17 23.91
C PRO A 83 11.38 4.53 23.69
N GLN A 84 11.07 5.50 24.56
CA GLN A 84 11.51 6.91 24.45
C GLN A 84 12.98 7.11 24.90
N LYS A 85 13.85 6.19 24.49
CA LYS A 85 15.29 6.20 24.79
C LYS A 85 16.12 6.46 23.54
N ALA A 86 17.34 6.95 23.73
CA ALA A 86 18.28 7.17 22.62
C ALA A 86 18.58 5.82 21.91
N GLY A 87 18.63 5.86 20.57
CA GLY A 87 18.94 4.70 19.73
C GLY A 87 17.77 3.78 19.39
N ALA A 88 16.56 3.94 19.98
CA ALA A 88 15.43 3.06 19.73
C ALA A 88 15.05 2.99 18.23
N LEU A 89 14.96 4.14 17.57
CA LEU A 89 14.68 4.20 16.12
C LEU A 89 15.82 3.57 15.30
N LEU A 90 17.07 3.82 15.67
CA LEU A 90 18.23 3.24 14.98
C LEU A 90 18.21 1.70 15.07
N THR A 91 17.88 1.16 16.25
CA THR A 91 17.73 -0.29 16.47
C THR A 91 16.61 -0.85 15.58
N PHE A 92 15.47 -0.19 15.51
CA PHE A 92 14.37 -0.59 14.64
C PHE A 92 14.82 -0.65 13.16
N ILE A 93 15.43 0.43 12.67
CA ILE A 93 15.88 0.49 11.27
C ILE A 93 16.89 -0.62 10.97
N ARG A 94 17.86 -0.84 11.85
CA ARG A 94 18.92 -1.85 11.64
C ARG A 94 18.41 -3.28 11.70
N ASP A 95 17.50 -3.58 12.63
CA ASP A 95 17.14 -4.95 12.98
C ASP A 95 15.83 -5.40 12.32
N ILE A 96 14.96 -4.47 11.94
CA ILE A 96 13.64 -4.77 11.36
C ILE A 96 13.60 -4.54 9.84
N ILE A 97 14.18 -3.42 9.36
CA ILE A 97 14.15 -3.11 7.93
C ILE A 97 15.12 -4.04 7.19
N GLY A 98 14.61 -4.85 6.29
CA GLY A 98 15.41 -5.76 5.47
C GLY A 98 16.13 -5.03 4.32
N PRO A 99 17.08 -5.70 3.67
CA PRO A 99 17.89 -5.09 2.59
C PRO A 99 17.09 -4.72 1.34
N SER A 100 15.92 -5.35 1.14
CA SER A 100 14.99 -5.07 0.04
C SER A 100 13.80 -4.21 0.46
N ASP A 101 13.65 -3.93 1.76
CA ASP A 101 12.56 -3.10 2.28
C ASP A 101 12.92 -1.62 2.14
N ASN A 102 11.94 -0.81 1.79
CA ASN A 102 12.10 0.62 1.66
C ASN A 102 11.26 1.34 2.71
N LEU A 103 11.92 2.07 3.63
CA LEU A 103 11.24 2.91 4.61
C LEU A 103 10.82 4.21 3.91
N VAL A 104 9.53 4.33 3.56
CA VAL A 104 9.01 5.44 2.74
C VAL A 104 8.29 6.51 3.54
N TYR A 105 7.89 6.19 4.75
CA TYR A 105 7.24 7.14 5.64
C TYR A 105 7.65 6.91 7.09
N ILE A 106 7.98 7.98 7.80
CA ILE A 106 8.19 7.97 9.24
C ILE A 106 7.74 9.29 9.86
N GLN A 107 6.83 9.18 10.82
CA GLN A 107 6.43 10.29 11.67
C GLN A 107 6.62 9.88 13.13
N TYR A 108 7.69 10.36 13.75
CA TYR A 108 8.05 10.05 15.13
C TYR A 108 8.11 11.33 15.96
N ILE A 109 7.24 11.42 16.95
CA ILE A 109 7.17 12.56 17.85
C ILE A 109 7.46 12.06 19.27
N LYS A 110 8.60 12.50 19.81
CA LYS A 110 8.99 12.20 21.19
C LYS A 110 8.04 12.89 22.17
N LYS A 111 7.41 12.13 23.08
CA LYS A 111 6.55 12.65 24.14
C LYS A 111 7.33 12.63 25.46
N THR A 112 7.50 13.80 26.09
CA THR A 112 8.39 13.99 27.25
C THR A 112 7.98 13.27 28.54
N ASN A 113 6.71 12.80 28.65
CA ASN A 113 6.17 12.27 29.91
C ASN A 113 5.72 10.79 29.79
N LYS A 114 6.21 10.04 28.82
CA LYS A 114 5.88 8.63 28.62
C LYS A 114 7.15 7.82 28.38
N GLU A 115 7.15 6.58 28.86
CA GLU A 115 8.24 5.63 28.59
C GLU A 115 8.26 5.16 27.15
N GLU A 116 7.07 5.12 26.50
CA GLU A 116 6.88 4.76 25.11
C GLU A 116 6.10 5.84 24.35
N GLY A 117 6.30 5.91 23.04
CA GLY A 117 5.57 6.81 22.17
C GLY A 117 5.32 6.21 20.78
N PRO A 118 4.15 6.47 20.19
CA PRO A 118 3.81 5.95 18.86
C PRO A 118 4.60 6.69 17.77
N ALA A 119 4.98 5.93 16.74
CA ALA A 119 5.43 6.45 15.47
C ALA A 119 4.61 5.81 14.34
N LEU A 120 4.23 6.61 13.35
CA LEU A 120 3.63 6.12 12.12
C LEU A 120 4.76 5.79 11.14
N ILE A 121 4.76 4.56 10.63
CA ILE A 121 5.80 4.04 9.74
C ILE A 121 5.16 3.43 8.51
N GLY A 122 5.64 3.83 7.32
CA GLY A 122 5.29 3.24 6.03
C GLY A 122 6.49 2.49 5.45
N ILE A 123 6.29 1.23 5.08
CA ILE A 123 7.31 0.35 4.51
C ILE A 123 6.80 -0.20 3.18
N GLU A 124 7.59 -0.01 2.12
CA GLU A 124 7.40 -0.72 0.85
C GLU A 124 8.28 -1.97 0.83
N VAL A 125 7.70 -3.11 0.46
CA VAL A 125 8.41 -4.37 0.26
C VAL A 125 8.58 -4.64 -1.24
N ALA A 126 9.66 -5.33 -1.61
CA ALA A 126 9.93 -5.60 -3.03
C ALA A 126 8.95 -6.62 -3.64
N ALA A 127 8.51 -7.58 -2.85
CA ALA A 127 7.52 -8.58 -3.24
C ALA A 127 6.54 -8.82 -2.07
N LYS A 128 5.34 -9.29 -2.39
CA LYS A 128 4.30 -9.54 -1.39
C LYS A 128 4.74 -10.56 -0.32
N GLU A 129 5.56 -11.51 -0.70
CA GLU A 129 6.13 -12.55 0.16
C GLU A 129 7.11 -11.99 1.20
N ASP A 130 7.71 -10.84 0.94
CA ASP A 130 8.64 -10.17 1.86
C ASP A 130 7.93 -9.61 3.09
N TYR A 131 6.61 -9.36 2.99
CA TYR A 131 5.79 -8.93 4.13
C TYR A 131 5.87 -9.90 5.30
N ASP A 132 5.77 -11.21 5.06
CA ASP A 132 5.84 -12.22 6.11
C ASP A 132 7.24 -12.22 6.79
N ALA A 133 8.29 -11.93 6.03
CA ALA A 133 9.63 -11.80 6.56
C ALA A 133 9.78 -10.55 7.44
N LEU A 134 9.18 -9.43 7.04
CA LEU A 134 9.12 -8.20 7.84
C LEU A 134 8.39 -8.45 9.18
N ILE A 135 7.23 -9.08 9.14
CA ILE A 135 6.45 -9.39 10.36
C ILE A 135 7.24 -10.30 11.30
N ARG A 136 7.86 -11.38 10.79
CA ARG A 136 8.71 -12.25 11.62
C ARG A 136 9.86 -11.51 12.30
N ARG A 137 10.48 -10.52 11.64
CA ARG A 137 11.51 -9.68 12.27
C ARG A 137 10.93 -8.83 13.38
N MET A 138 9.76 -8.22 13.17
CA MET A 138 9.06 -7.44 14.19
C MET A 138 8.71 -8.29 15.42
N GLU A 139 8.17 -9.49 15.21
CA GLU A 139 7.85 -10.44 16.28
C GLU A 139 9.08 -10.92 17.03
N ALA A 140 10.15 -11.29 16.32
CA ALA A 140 11.43 -11.77 16.94
C ALA A 140 12.09 -10.70 17.82
N HIS A 141 11.85 -9.42 17.54
CA HIS A 141 12.36 -8.29 18.32
C HIS A 141 11.32 -7.69 19.28
N GLU A 142 10.19 -8.39 19.49
CA GLU A 142 9.11 -8.00 20.39
C GLU A 142 8.60 -6.56 20.12
N VAL A 143 8.56 -6.15 18.85
CA VAL A 143 8.08 -4.82 18.45
C VAL A 143 6.58 -4.75 18.69
N SER A 144 6.16 -3.77 19.51
CA SER A 144 4.73 -3.47 19.69
C SER A 144 4.24 -2.62 18.53
N TYR A 145 3.32 -3.14 17.73
CA TYR A 145 2.77 -2.42 16.58
C TYR A 145 1.28 -2.67 16.37
N GLU A 146 0.61 -1.74 15.69
CA GLU A 146 -0.72 -1.87 15.13
C GLU A 146 -0.63 -1.74 13.60
N TYR A 147 -1.17 -2.72 12.86
CA TYR A 147 -1.25 -2.69 11.40
C TYR A 147 -2.48 -1.91 10.95
N ILE A 148 -2.29 -0.81 10.22
CA ILE A 148 -3.37 0.14 9.92
C ILE A 148 -3.99 0.03 8.53
N ASN A 149 -3.38 -0.68 7.57
CA ASN A 149 -3.96 -0.81 6.23
C ASN A 149 -5.36 -1.47 6.22
N GLN A 150 -5.70 -2.24 7.24
CA GLN A 150 -7.02 -2.88 7.37
C GLN A 150 -8.02 -2.03 8.15
N ASN A 151 -7.57 -0.95 8.78
CA ASN A 151 -8.40 -0.02 9.52
C ASN A 151 -8.67 1.24 8.69
N ASN A 152 -9.72 1.20 7.86
CA ASN A 152 -10.04 2.29 6.93
C ASN A 152 -10.08 3.67 7.60
N LYS A 153 -10.66 3.76 8.83
CA LYS A 153 -10.75 5.04 9.53
C LYS A 153 -9.39 5.59 9.96
N LEU A 154 -8.51 4.72 10.47
CA LEU A 154 -7.15 5.13 10.84
C LEU A 154 -6.32 5.44 9.60
N PHE A 155 -6.45 4.63 8.56
CA PHE A 155 -5.76 4.85 7.30
C PHE A 155 -6.10 6.22 6.69
N GLU A 156 -7.38 6.52 6.47
CA GLU A 156 -7.84 7.81 5.93
C GLU A 156 -7.48 9.02 6.81
N MET A 157 -7.32 8.82 8.13
CA MET A 157 -6.99 9.91 9.05
C MET A 157 -5.48 10.18 9.13
N LEU A 158 -4.63 9.19 8.84
CA LEU A 158 -3.19 9.25 9.07
C LEU A 158 -2.37 9.29 7.77
N ILE A 159 -2.94 8.79 6.68
CA ILE A 159 -2.33 8.71 5.36
C ILE A 159 -3.10 9.58 4.36
#